data_6b2609b0f37f4023e6257f84089f51e4
#
_entry.id   6b2609b0f37f4023e6257f84089f51e4
#
_cell.length_a   1.000
_cell.length_b   1.000
_cell.length_c   1.000
_cell.angle_alpha   90.00
_cell.angle_beta   90.00
_cell.angle_gamma   90.00
#
_symmetry.space_group_name_H-M   'P 1'
#
loop_
_entity.id
_entity.type
_entity.pdbx_description
1 polymer ?
#
loop_
_entity_poly.entity_id
_entity_poly.type
_entity_poly.pdbx_seq_one_letter_code
_entity_poly.pdbx_strand_id
1 'polypeptide(L)'
;MLVAGGFGPIWPRAWSPVLKNAVDALSLAVVIVVCAVPEGLPLMISLVLMQNTSKMLDHNVLVRKAEGIETAGSLNILFSDKTGTITKGHLEVVEFFTAGGITIPLNELDQHTATKSLLDLAIGKNSQSMFDGQGNVVGGNATDQALMKLIGAEVYGDLERSCAVTASQSFNSANKFSQAYLATWARLL
;
A
#
# COMPACT_ATOMS: atom_id res chain seq x y z
N MET A 1 -21.95 66.26 67.91
CA MET A 1 -20.91 66.21 66.88
C MET A 1 -20.33 64.81 66.94
N LEU A 2 -20.84 63.89 66.06
CA LEU A 2 -20.48 62.50 66.05
C LEU A 2 -19.38 62.32 65.02
N VAL A 3 -18.19 61.88 65.47
CA VAL A 3 -17.05 61.53 64.61
C VAL A 3 -17.27 60.15 64.09
N ALA A 4 -17.52 60.04 62.81
CA ALA A 4 -17.59 58.73 62.10
C ALA A 4 -16.19 58.17 62.02
N GLY A 5 -15.89 57.14 62.82
CA GLY A 5 -14.72 56.31 62.70
C GLY A 5 -14.83 55.40 61.50
N GLY A 6 -14.15 55.74 60.41
CA GLY A 6 -14.03 54.83 59.24
C GLY A 6 -13.20 53.59 59.54
N PHE A 7 -13.84 52.45 59.49
CA PHE A 7 -13.11 51.17 59.43
C PHE A 7 -12.43 51.08 58.10
N GLY A 8 -11.16 51.46 58.03
CA GLY A 8 -10.31 51.12 56.89
C GLY A 8 -10.03 49.61 56.82
N PRO A 9 -9.82 49.00 55.63
CA PRO A 9 -9.61 47.58 55.48
C PRO A 9 -8.39 47.10 56.29
N ILE A 10 -8.59 46.09 57.12
CA ILE A 10 -7.63 45.49 58.05
C ILE A 10 -6.62 44.59 57.33
N TRP A 11 -6.32 44.87 56.10
CA TRP A 11 -5.21 44.16 55.42
C TRP A 11 -3.92 44.85 55.81
N PRO A 12 -2.99 44.13 56.44
CA PRO A 12 -1.72 44.74 56.80
C PRO A 12 -0.99 45.20 55.53
N ARG A 13 -0.69 46.50 55.42
CA ARG A 13 0.09 47.08 54.32
C ARG A 13 1.46 46.40 54.11
N ALA A 14 1.86 45.56 55.04
CA ALA A 14 3.09 44.78 54.99
C ALA A 14 3.06 43.58 53.98
N TRP A 15 1.86 43.08 53.63
CA TRP A 15 1.76 41.94 52.72
C TRP A 15 1.80 42.34 51.24
N SER A 16 1.47 43.55 50.90
CA SER A 16 1.47 44.06 49.54
C SER A 16 2.84 43.96 48.85
N PRO A 17 3.95 44.39 49.45
CA PRO A 17 5.26 44.26 48.83
C PRO A 17 5.73 42.78 48.77
N VAL A 18 5.39 41.96 49.77
CA VAL A 18 5.78 40.52 49.75
C VAL A 18 5.07 39.79 48.66
N LEU A 19 3.75 40.03 48.48
CA LEU A 19 2.96 39.41 47.40
C LEU A 19 3.48 39.85 46.03
N LYS A 20 3.79 41.16 45.86
CA LYS A 20 4.35 41.68 44.63
C LYS A 20 5.65 41.00 44.30
N ASN A 21 6.60 40.94 45.25
CA ASN A 21 7.90 40.28 45.04
C ASN A 21 7.77 38.81 44.72
N ALA A 22 6.80 38.11 45.33
CA ALA A 22 6.52 36.71 45.04
C ALA A 22 6.00 36.50 43.59
N VAL A 23 5.10 37.41 43.14
CA VAL A 23 4.57 37.39 41.78
C VAL A 23 5.69 37.70 40.75
N ASP A 24 6.51 38.70 41.05
CA ASP A 24 7.62 39.12 40.20
C ASP A 24 8.67 37.96 40.10
N ALA A 25 9.00 37.32 41.20
CA ALA A 25 9.89 36.16 41.24
C ALA A 25 9.33 34.94 40.46
N LEU A 26 8.02 34.67 40.60
CA LEU A 26 7.37 33.62 39.85
C LEU A 26 7.36 33.93 38.36
N SER A 27 7.04 35.14 37.97
CA SER A 27 7.08 35.61 36.59
C SER A 27 8.45 35.45 35.96
N LEU A 28 9.48 35.86 36.69
CA LEU A 28 10.89 35.70 36.25
C LEU A 28 11.28 34.22 36.09
N ALA A 29 10.85 33.37 37.03
CA ALA A 29 11.12 31.95 36.97
C ALA A 29 10.46 31.31 35.74
N VAL A 30 9.21 31.67 35.43
CA VAL A 30 8.48 31.20 34.22
C VAL A 30 9.22 31.66 32.95
N VAL A 31 9.63 32.91 32.87
CA VAL A 31 10.37 33.45 31.73
C VAL A 31 11.69 32.69 31.52
N ILE A 32 12.46 32.42 32.59
CA ILE A 32 13.72 31.66 32.51
C ILE A 32 13.45 30.23 32.01
N VAL A 33 12.41 29.56 32.51
CA VAL A 33 12.03 28.21 32.05
C VAL A 33 11.66 28.18 30.57
N VAL A 34 10.84 29.13 30.11
CA VAL A 34 10.45 29.26 28.71
C VAL A 34 11.66 29.52 27.82
N CYS A 35 12.55 30.48 28.22
CA CYS A 35 13.76 30.79 27.46
C CYS A 35 14.79 29.64 27.46
N ALA A 36 14.80 28.80 28.50
CA ALA A 36 15.70 27.65 28.59
C ALA A 36 15.31 26.48 27.67
N VAL A 37 14.01 26.40 27.26
CA VAL A 37 13.54 25.41 26.29
C VAL A 37 13.93 25.89 24.88
N PRO A 38 14.75 25.16 24.13
CA PRO A 38 15.13 25.54 22.76
C PRO A 38 13.93 25.31 21.81
N GLU A 39 12.97 26.23 21.78
CA GLU A 39 11.75 26.14 20.95
C GLU A 39 12.06 26.02 19.46
N GLY A 40 13.21 26.50 19.02
CA GLY A 40 13.68 26.37 17.64
C GLY A 40 14.03 24.94 17.21
N LEU A 41 14.38 24.05 18.15
CA LEU A 41 14.80 22.69 17.83
C LEU A 41 13.69 21.84 17.22
N PRO A 42 12.48 21.74 17.80
CA PRO A 42 11.36 21.03 17.19
C PRO A 42 10.97 21.59 15.82
N LEU A 43 10.99 22.92 15.68
CA LEU A 43 10.71 23.58 14.41
C LEU A 43 11.73 23.20 13.34
N MET A 44 13.03 23.23 13.67
CA MET A 44 14.09 22.84 12.73
C MET A 44 14.01 21.37 12.33
N ILE A 45 13.71 20.48 13.25
CA ILE A 45 13.48 19.05 12.94
C ILE A 45 12.33 18.91 11.97
N SER A 46 11.20 19.58 12.22
CA SER A 46 10.02 19.52 11.35
C SER A 46 10.31 20.06 9.95
N LEU A 47 11.07 21.16 9.82
CA LEU A 47 11.46 21.72 8.54
C LEU A 47 12.39 20.79 7.76
N VAL A 48 13.36 20.16 8.42
CA VAL A 48 14.28 19.21 7.78
C VAL A 48 13.55 17.97 7.32
N LEU A 49 12.64 17.42 8.13
CA LEU A 49 11.81 16.28 7.75
C LEU A 49 10.90 16.61 6.56
N MET A 50 10.31 17.81 6.54
CA MET A 50 9.48 18.26 5.42
C MET A 50 10.30 18.40 4.12
N GLN A 51 11.50 18.99 4.18
CA GLN A 51 12.39 19.08 3.01
C GLN A 51 12.82 17.70 2.51
N ASN A 52 13.15 16.78 3.41
CA ASN A 52 13.52 15.42 3.05
C ASN A 52 12.35 14.65 2.45
N THR A 53 11.14 14.83 2.96
CA THR A 53 9.91 14.26 2.38
C THR A 53 9.73 14.75 0.94
N SER A 54 9.92 16.03 0.68
CA SER A 54 9.83 16.60 -0.68
C SER A 54 10.87 15.98 -1.62
N LYS A 55 12.13 15.87 -1.19
CA LYS A 55 13.18 15.23 -1.99
C LYS A 55 12.89 13.75 -2.28
N MET A 56 12.32 13.01 -1.31
CA MET A 56 11.95 11.62 -1.52
C MET A 56 10.83 11.49 -2.55
N LEU A 57 9.89 12.44 -2.57
CA LEU A 57 8.83 12.48 -3.58
C LEU A 57 9.39 12.66 -4.99
N ASP A 58 10.42 13.50 -5.17
CA ASP A 58 11.11 13.67 -6.45
C ASP A 58 11.75 12.37 -6.95
N HIS A 59 12.06 11.44 -6.04
CA HIS A 59 12.56 10.10 -6.33
C HIS A 59 11.46 9.01 -6.35
N ASN A 60 10.20 9.39 -6.48
CA ASN A 60 9.03 8.50 -6.50
C ASN A 60 8.83 7.69 -5.19
N VAL A 61 9.32 8.19 -4.06
CA VAL A 61 9.12 7.61 -2.73
C VAL A 61 8.08 8.42 -1.97
N LEU A 62 6.89 7.85 -1.77
CA LEU A 62 5.81 8.46 -0.99
C LEU A 62 6.00 8.18 0.50
N VAL A 63 6.36 9.21 1.27
CA VAL A 63 6.47 9.13 2.72
C VAL A 63 5.09 9.36 3.35
N ARG A 64 4.57 8.39 4.06
CA ARG A 64 3.27 8.48 4.75
C ARG A 64 3.35 9.07 6.14
N LYS A 65 4.49 8.89 6.82
CA LYS A 65 4.79 9.44 8.16
C LYS A 65 6.21 9.98 8.17
N ALA A 66 6.38 11.24 8.51
CA ALA A 66 7.67 11.91 8.49
C ALA A 66 8.66 11.31 9.50
N GLU A 67 8.17 10.85 10.65
CA GLU A 67 8.99 10.17 11.67
C GLU A 67 9.62 8.87 11.15
N GLY A 68 9.01 8.25 10.14
CA GLY A 68 9.54 7.05 9.48
C GLY A 68 10.87 7.29 8.76
N ILE A 69 11.18 8.53 8.35
CA ILE A 69 12.44 8.89 7.70
C ILE A 69 13.60 8.74 8.69
N GLU A 70 13.42 9.23 9.91
CA GLU A 70 14.43 9.13 10.97
C GLU A 70 14.70 7.65 11.32
N THR A 71 13.65 6.88 11.50
CA THR A 71 13.75 5.44 11.78
C THR A 71 14.42 4.70 10.62
N ALA A 72 14.09 5.03 9.37
CA ALA A 72 14.72 4.42 8.19
C ALA A 72 16.20 4.76 8.09
N GLY A 73 16.62 5.97 8.50
CA GLY A 73 18.03 6.38 8.52
C GLY A 73 18.90 5.64 9.54
N SER A 74 18.29 5.03 10.55
CA SER A 74 18.99 4.28 11.61
C SER A 74 18.92 2.76 11.45
N LEU A 75 18.43 2.26 10.30
CA LEU A 75 18.34 0.82 10.03
C LEU A 75 19.72 0.15 9.96
N ASN A 76 19.88 -0.93 10.71
CA ASN A 76 21.04 -1.82 10.61
C ASN A 76 20.75 -3.08 9.78
N ILE A 77 19.48 -3.51 9.75
CA ILE A 77 19.03 -4.71 9.04
C ILE A 77 17.73 -4.36 8.32
N LEU A 78 17.67 -4.66 7.02
CA LEU A 78 16.48 -4.51 6.20
C LEU A 78 15.99 -5.86 5.72
N PHE A 79 14.76 -6.23 6.10
CA PHE A 79 14.05 -7.36 5.52
C PHE A 79 13.21 -6.87 4.35
N SER A 80 13.44 -7.42 3.18
CA SER A 80 12.70 -7.07 1.98
C SER A 80 12.01 -8.29 1.38
N ASP A 81 10.76 -8.13 0.94
CA ASP A 81 10.12 -9.12 0.08
C ASP A 81 10.75 -9.06 -1.31
N LYS A 82 10.76 -10.21 -2.00
CA LYS A 82 11.31 -10.32 -3.35
C LYS A 82 10.35 -9.77 -4.39
N THR A 83 9.11 -10.27 -4.38
CA THR A 83 8.16 -10.08 -5.47
C THR A 83 7.46 -8.73 -5.40
N GLY A 84 7.63 -7.91 -6.44
CA GLY A 84 7.06 -6.55 -6.49
C GLY A 84 7.86 -5.49 -5.73
N THR A 85 8.93 -5.89 -5.02
CA THR A 85 9.85 -4.98 -4.32
C THR A 85 11.22 -5.00 -4.97
N ILE A 86 11.90 -6.16 -4.99
CA ILE A 86 13.19 -6.33 -5.68
C ILE A 86 12.95 -6.59 -7.17
N THR A 87 11.91 -7.33 -7.50
CA THR A 87 11.49 -7.60 -8.88
C THR A 87 10.34 -6.68 -9.29
N LYS A 88 10.13 -6.51 -10.59
CA LYS A 88 9.05 -5.66 -11.13
C LYS A 88 7.64 -6.17 -10.84
N GLY A 89 7.48 -7.38 -10.28
CA GLY A 89 6.17 -7.99 -10.00
C GLY A 89 5.38 -8.39 -11.24
N HIS A 90 5.98 -8.32 -12.44
CA HIS A 90 5.40 -8.83 -13.66
C HIS A 90 5.79 -10.29 -13.84
N LEU A 91 4.79 -11.12 -14.11
CA LEU A 91 4.98 -12.51 -14.46
C LEU A 91 4.78 -12.67 -15.96
N GLU A 92 5.58 -13.56 -16.56
CA GLU A 92 5.46 -13.98 -17.95
C GLU A 92 5.59 -15.51 -18.02
N VAL A 93 4.80 -16.13 -18.88
CA VAL A 93 4.93 -17.57 -19.14
C VAL A 93 6.10 -17.77 -20.07
N VAL A 94 7.06 -18.61 -19.70
CA VAL A 94 8.27 -18.88 -20.49
C VAL A 94 8.26 -20.27 -21.12
N GLU A 95 7.71 -21.27 -20.43
CA GLU A 95 7.69 -22.67 -20.85
C GLU A 95 6.43 -23.36 -20.32
N PHE A 96 6.05 -24.43 -21.00
CA PHE A 96 4.96 -25.31 -20.60
C PHE A 96 5.48 -26.74 -20.36
N PHE A 97 5.17 -27.31 -19.19
CA PHE A 97 5.54 -28.67 -18.84
C PHE A 97 4.29 -29.57 -18.84
N THR A 98 4.36 -30.67 -19.60
CA THR A 98 3.29 -31.68 -19.58
C THR A 98 3.46 -32.60 -18.36
N ALA A 99 2.40 -33.28 -17.98
CA ALA A 99 2.42 -34.30 -16.93
C ALA A 99 3.39 -35.45 -17.21
N GLY A 100 3.74 -35.69 -18.48
CA GLY A 100 4.74 -36.65 -18.91
C GLY A 100 6.19 -36.19 -18.82
N GLY A 101 6.43 -34.99 -18.28
CA GLY A 101 7.80 -34.43 -18.15
C GLY A 101 8.36 -33.83 -19.44
N ILE A 102 7.55 -33.67 -20.47
CA ILE A 102 7.98 -33.06 -21.74
C ILE A 102 7.83 -31.52 -21.60
N THR A 103 8.91 -30.81 -21.88
CA THR A 103 8.90 -29.35 -21.98
C THR A 103 8.48 -28.95 -23.39
N ILE A 104 7.49 -28.08 -23.50
CA ILE A 104 7.07 -27.50 -24.78
C ILE A 104 7.39 -26.00 -24.71
N PRO A 105 8.32 -25.51 -25.55
CA PRO A 105 8.59 -24.10 -25.70
C PRO A 105 7.32 -23.37 -26.23
N LEU A 106 7.11 -22.11 -25.83
CA LEU A 106 5.89 -21.37 -26.23
C LEU A 106 5.75 -21.23 -27.74
N ASN A 107 6.85 -21.10 -28.48
CA ASN A 107 6.84 -21.03 -29.94
C ASN A 107 6.41 -22.32 -30.64
N GLU A 108 6.40 -23.45 -29.94
CA GLU A 108 5.97 -24.74 -30.44
C GLU A 108 4.61 -25.17 -29.94
N LEU A 109 4.03 -24.42 -28.99
CA LEU A 109 2.75 -24.74 -28.35
C LEU A 109 1.61 -24.83 -29.38
N ASP A 110 1.64 -24.02 -30.44
CA ASP A 110 0.65 -24.03 -31.51
C ASP A 110 0.66 -25.35 -32.35
N GLN A 111 1.76 -26.06 -32.36
CA GLN A 111 1.89 -27.38 -33.04
C GLN A 111 1.14 -28.48 -32.24
N HIS A 112 0.97 -28.26 -30.93
CA HIS A 112 0.24 -29.17 -30.04
C HIS A 112 -1.23 -28.75 -29.86
N THR A 113 -1.99 -28.74 -30.95
CA THR A 113 -3.36 -28.15 -31.03
C THR A 113 -4.29 -28.60 -29.91
N ALA A 114 -4.35 -29.90 -29.57
CA ALA A 114 -5.22 -30.39 -28.51
C ALA A 114 -4.81 -29.86 -27.13
N THR A 115 -3.51 -29.83 -26.84
CA THR A 115 -2.98 -29.30 -25.58
C THR A 115 -3.24 -27.80 -25.47
N LYS A 116 -3.00 -27.07 -26.56
CA LYS A 116 -3.24 -25.63 -26.63
C LYS A 116 -4.71 -25.30 -26.43
N SER A 117 -5.62 -25.96 -27.12
CA SER A 117 -7.07 -25.73 -26.98
C SER A 117 -7.57 -25.97 -25.55
N LEU A 118 -7.06 -27.00 -24.89
CA LEU A 118 -7.38 -27.27 -23.49
C LEU A 118 -6.80 -26.20 -22.55
N LEU A 119 -5.58 -25.77 -22.81
CA LEU A 119 -4.89 -24.72 -22.04
C LEU A 119 -5.64 -23.37 -22.18
N ASP A 120 -5.97 -22.98 -23.41
CA ASP A 120 -6.70 -21.75 -23.72
C ASP A 120 -8.07 -21.73 -23.03
N LEU A 121 -8.79 -22.87 -23.08
CA LEU A 121 -10.06 -23.03 -22.39
C LEU A 121 -9.91 -22.91 -20.86
N ALA A 122 -8.93 -23.61 -20.29
CA ALA A 122 -8.69 -23.59 -18.84
C ALA A 122 -8.32 -22.21 -18.35
N ILE A 123 -7.47 -21.49 -19.07
CA ILE A 123 -7.07 -20.13 -18.74
C ILE A 123 -8.23 -19.16 -18.93
N GLY A 124 -8.86 -19.16 -20.11
CA GLY A 124 -9.89 -18.18 -20.47
C GLY A 124 -11.15 -18.27 -19.62
N LYS A 125 -11.49 -19.45 -19.10
CA LYS A 125 -12.73 -19.68 -18.33
C LYS A 125 -12.54 -19.82 -16.83
N ASN A 126 -11.32 -20.01 -16.35
CA ASN A 126 -11.02 -20.15 -14.92
C ASN A 126 -10.16 -19.02 -14.36
N SER A 127 -9.86 -18.00 -15.16
CA SER A 127 -9.15 -16.79 -14.72
C SER A 127 -10.10 -15.76 -14.12
N GLN A 128 -9.60 -14.95 -13.20
CA GLN A 128 -10.30 -13.77 -12.69
C GLN A 128 -9.91 -12.48 -13.45
N SER A 129 -9.00 -12.59 -14.41
CA SER A 129 -8.63 -11.51 -15.31
C SER A 129 -9.50 -11.54 -16.57
N MET A 130 -9.66 -10.40 -17.21
CA MET A 130 -10.39 -10.23 -18.47
C MET A 130 -9.68 -9.25 -19.38
N PHE A 131 -10.01 -9.24 -20.67
CA PHE A 131 -9.57 -8.19 -21.58
C PHE A 131 -10.55 -7.01 -21.56
N ASP A 132 -10.02 -5.78 -21.52
CA ASP A 132 -10.82 -4.58 -21.75
C ASP A 132 -11.11 -4.36 -23.25
N GLY A 133 -11.92 -3.34 -23.57
CA GLY A 133 -12.23 -2.98 -24.97
C GLY A 133 -11.03 -2.49 -25.79
N GLN A 134 -9.87 -2.30 -25.17
CA GLN A 134 -8.62 -1.87 -25.80
C GLN A 134 -7.62 -3.03 -25.97
N GLY A 135 -7.95 -4.24 -25.50
CA GLY A 135 -7.09 -5.40 -25.56
C GLY A 135 -6.05 -5.50 -24.43
N ASN A 136 -6.20 -4.71 -23.36
CA ASN A 136 -5.36 -4.82 -22.19
C ASN A 136 -5.97 -5.81 -21.20
N VAL A 137 -5.13 -6.57 -20.50
CA VAL A 137 -5.57 -7.47 -19.44
C VAL A 137 -5.80 -6.67 -18.15
N VAL A 138 -7.01 -6.78 -17.60
CA VAL A 138 -7.43 -6.10 -16.37
C VAL A 138 -8.00 -7.10 -15.35
N GLY A 139 -7.94 -6.75 -14.07
CA GLY A 139 -8.44 -7.59 -12.97
C GLY A 139 -7.51 -8.75 -12.65
N GLY A 140 -7.97 -9.62 -11.74
CA GLY A 140 -7.24 -10.80 -11.28
C GLY A 140 -5.91 -10.50 -10.57
N ASN A 141 -5.14 -11.54 -10.37
CA ASN A 141 -3.78 -11.45 -9.82
C ASN A 141 -2.71 -11.47 -10.92
N ALA A 142 -1.45 -11.26 -10.57
CA ALA A 142 -0.35 -11.21 -11.53
C ALA A 142 -0.18 -12.52 -12.33
N THR A 143 -0.49 -13.66 -11.74
CA THR A 143 -0.46 -14.97 -12.41
C THR A 143 -1.57 -15.08 -13.46
N ASP A 144 -2.79 -14.73 -13.09
CA ASP A 144 -3.93 -14.73 -14.02
C ASP A 144 -3.68 -13.79 -15.19
N GLN A 145 -3.13 -12.59 -14.92
CA GLN A 145 -2.78 -11.64 -15.97
C GLN A 145 -1.71 -12.17 -16.93
N ALA A 146 -0.69 -12.88 -16.42
CA ALA A 146 0.35 -13.49 -17.24
C ALA A 146 -0.22 -14.60 -18.15
N LEU A 147 -1.09 -15.44 -17.59
CA LEU A 147 -1.77 -16.50 -18.32
C LEU A 147 -2.73 -15.94 -19.39
N MET A 148 -3.48 -14.90 -19.05
CA MET A 148 -4.37 -14.24 -20.03
C MET A 148 -3.60 -13.61 -21.19
N LYS A 149 -2.43 -13.03 -20.94
CA LYS A 149 -1.56 -12.53 -22.02
C LYS A 149 -1.06 -13.63 -22.94
N LEU A 150 -0.86 -14.84 -22.44
CA LEU A 150 -0.44 -15.99 -23.24
C LEU A 150 -1.50 -16.36 -24.28
N ILE A 151 -2.79 -16.39 -23.91
CA ILE A 151 -3.87 -16.80 -24.85
C ILE A 151 -4.23 -15.69 -25.83
N GLY A 152 -4.10 -14.43 -25.44
CA GLY A 152 -4.41 -13.27 -26.26
C GLY A 152 -5.92 -12.92 -26.32
N ALA A 153 -6.21 -11.70 -26.78
CA ALA A 153 -7.58 -11.16 -26.78
C ALA A 153 -8.50 -11.84 -27.82
N GLU A 154 -7.96 -12.27 -28.95
CA GLU A 154 -8.75 -12.94 -30.00
C GLU A 154 -9.28 -14.29 -29.53
N VAL A 155 -8.40 -15.15 -29.02
CA VAL A 155 -8.76 -16.48 -28.47
C VAL A 155 -9.74 -16.32 -27.31
N TYR A 156 -9.48 -15.39 -26.41
CA TYR A 156 -10.41 -15.09 -25.32
C TYR A 156 -11.80 -14.71 -25.83
N GLY A 157 -11.89 -13.83 -26.85
CA GLY A 157 -13.18 -13.44 -27.45
C GLY A 157 -13.93 -14.59 -28.09
N ASP A 158 -13.22 -15.54 -28.73
CA ASP A 158 -13.82 -16.75 -29.31
C ASP A 158 -14.32 -17.69 -28.21
N LEU A 159 -13.59 -17.86 -27.14
CA LEU A 159 -14.01 -18.64 -25.98
C LEU A 159 -15.25 -18.04 -25.30
N GLU A 160 -15.34 -16.71 -25.19
CA GLU A 160 -16.51 -16.04 -24.62
C GLU A 160 -17.78 -16.31 -25.43
N ARG A 161 -17.67 -16.38 -26.76
CA ARG A 161 -18.78 -16.66 -27.66
C ARG A 161 -19.16 -18.14 -27.71
N SER A 162 -18.20 -19.04 -27.54
CA SER A 162 -18.39 -20.48 -27.74
C SER A 162 -18.79 -21.25 -26.48
N CYS A 163 -18.38 -20.77 -25.31
CA CYS A 163 -18.52 -21.54 -24.08
C CYS A 163 -18.93 -20.65 -22.90
N ALA A 164 -20.06 -20.98 -22.27
CA ALA A 164 -20.55 -20.27 -21.10
C ALA A 164 -20.15 -20.97 -19.79
N VAL A 165 -19.73 -20.19 -18.80
CA VAL A 165 -19.47 -20.67 -17.44
C VAL A 165 -20.81 -20.70 -16.68
N THR A 166 -21.21 -21.89 -16.19
CA THR A 166 -22.45 -22.08 -15.42
C THR A 166 -22.26 -21.84 -13.92
N ALA A 167 -21.10 -22.17 -13.41
CA ALA A 167 -20.71 -21.90 -12.02
C ALA A 167 -19.20 -21.78 -11.93
N SER A 168 -18.71 -20.97 -11.01
CA SER A 168 -17.28 -20.81 -10.77
C SER A 168 -16.99 -20.70 -9.27
N GLN A 169 -15.81 -21.17 -8.89
CA GLN A 169 -15.24 -20.99 -7.57
C GLN A 169 -13.90 -20.29 -7.71
N SER A 170 -13.79 -19.11 -7.18
CA SER A 170 -12.55 -18.34 -7.16
C SER A 170 -11.45 -19.02 -6.34
N PHE A 171 -10.20 -18.76 -6.68
CA PHE A 171 -9.05 -19.25 -5.92
C PHE A 171 -9.16 -18.84 -4.45
N ASN A 172 -8.95 -19.81 -3.56
CA ASN A 172 -8.85 -19.59 -2.13
C ASN A 172 -7.55 -20.21 -1.60
N SER A 173 -6.79 -19.42 -0.83
CA SER A 173 -5.51 -19.86 -0.26
C SER A 173 -5.62 -21.07 0.68
N ALA A 174 -6.78 -21.31 1.29
CA ALA A 174 -7.04 -22.50 2.10
C ALA A 174 -7.20 -23.75 1.24
N ASN A 175 -7.94 -23.63 0.12
CA ASN A 175 -8.26 -24.76 -0.76
C ASN A 175 -7.19 -25.00 -1.83
N LYS A 176 -6.38 -23.97 -2.16
CA LYS A 176 -5.29 -24.03 -3.15
C LYS A 176 -5.72 -24.34 -4.59
N PHE A 177 -6.99 -24.14 -4.93
CA PHE A 177 -7.48 -24.31 -6.29
C PHE A 177 -8.59 -23.29 -6.63
N SER A 178 -8.80 -23.10 -7.93
CA SER A 178 -10.00 -22.49 -8.52
C SER A 178 -10.64 -23.47 -9.50
N GLN A 179 -11.92 -23.32 -9.78
CA GLN A 179 -12.64 -24.19 -10.73
C GLN A 179 -13.74 -23.42 -11.45
N ALA A 180 -14.00 -23.82 -12.69
CA ALA A 180 -15.12 -23.33 -13.48
C ALA A 180 -15.88 -24.49 -14.12
N TYR A 181 -17.20 -24.45 -14.08
CA TYR A 181 -18.09 -25.43 -14.71
C TYR A 181 -18.61 -24.84 -16.02
N LEU A 182 -18.45 -25.58 -17.11
CA LEU A 182 -18.82 -25.13 -18.45
C LEU A 182 -20.11 -25.79 -18.92
N ALA A 183 -20.95 -25.04 -19.61
CA ALA A 183 -22.26 -25.56 -20.12
C ALA A 183 -22.13 -26.53 -21.29
N THR A 184 -21.03 -26.48 -22.07
CA THR A 184 -20.92 -27.26 -23.31
C THR A 184 -19.48 -27.64 -23.60
N TRP A 185 -19.12 -28.93 -23.45
CA TRP A 185 -17.83 -29.52 -23.82
C TRP A 185 -17.77 -30.03 -25.26
N ALA A 186 -18.92 -30.22 -25.88
CA ALA A 186 -19.06 -31.05 -27.07
C ALA A 186 -18.60 -30.42 -28.40
N ARG A 187 -18.09 -29.17 -28.42
CA ARG A 187 -17.71 -28.47 -29.66
C ARG A 187 -16.25 -28.07 -29.79
N LEU A 188 -15.40 -28.41 -28.83
CA LEU A 188 -13.98 -27.96 -28.82
C LEU A 188 -12.97 -29.10 -29.00
N LEU A 189 -13.43 -30.31 -29.23
CA LEU A 189 -12.68 -31.47 -29.70
C LEU A 189 -13.09 -31.78 -31.14
#